data_a11f07f22e4aecdcca0ef7ccc2a68f31
#
_entry.id   a11f07f22e4aecdcca0ef7ccc2a68f31
#
_cell.length_a   1.000
_cell.length_b   1.000
_cell.length_c   1.000
_cell.angle_alpha   90.00
_cell.angle_beta   90.00
_cell.angle_gamma   90.00
#
_symmetry.space_group_name_H-M   'P 1'
#
loop_
_entity.id
_entity.type
_entity.pdbx_description
1 polymer ?
#
loop_
_entity_poly.entity_id
_entity_poly.type
_entity_poly.pdbx_seq_one_letter_code
_entity_poly.pdbx_strand_id
1 'polypeptide(L)'
;MANFPITEKPQFADTMEQITAQDRAAPDTFNPRYQTLLDNDNYLREQVARQDRTTVVTLPAAGWSAAAPYTQRVAVPGILATDNPELHPYTPKDLAAEELKLRQKFTGMITDGDTEDGYATFYCGVKKPTADFPV
;
A
#
# COMPACT_ATOMS: atom_id res chain seq x y z
N MET A 1 30.85 -20.99 -5.98
CA MET A 1 29.51 -21.47 -5.56
C MET A 1 28.46 -20.60 -6.26
N ALA A 2 27.41 -21.22 -6.80
CA ALA A 2 26.29 -20.46 -7.35
C ALA A 2 25.29 -20.16 -6.23
N ASN A 3 24.76 -18.92 -6.22
CA ASN A 3 23.68 -18.53 -5.30
C ASN A 3 22.33 -18.89 -5.94
N PHE A 4 21.31 -19.06 -5.10
CA PHE A 4 19.94 -19.13 -5.60
C PHE A 4 19.56 -17.79 -6.23
N PRO A 5 18.90 -17.80 -7.40
CA PRO A 5 18.42 -16.56 -8.00
C PRO A 5 17.29 -15.96 -7.15
N ILE A 6 17.22 -14.64 -7.11
CA ILE A 6 16.06 -13.92 -6.55
C ILE A 6 15.02 -13.80 -7.66
N THR A 7 13.83 -14.31 -7.42
CA THR A 7 12.70 -14.19 -8.35
C THR A 7 12.20 -12.74 -8.36
N GLU A 8 12.09 -12.11 -9.52
CA GLU A 8 11.67 -10.70 -9.65
C GLU A 8 10.25 -10.42 -9.15
N LYS A 9 9.36 -11.40 -9.30
CA LYS A 9 7.97 -11.33 -8.83
C LYS A 9 7.62 -12.62 -8.10
N PRO A 10 8.09 -12.80 -6.86
CA PRO A 10 7.81 -14.00 -6.10
C PRO A 10 6.32 -14.12 -5.81
N GLN A 11 5.78 -15.32 -5.94
CA GLN A 11 4.43 -15.66 -5.53
C GLN A 11 4.50 -16.54 -4.29
N PHE A 12 3.60 -16.33 -3.35
CA PHE A 12 3.52 -17.17 -2.18
C PHE A 12 3.00 -18.55 -2.55
N ALA A 13 3.72 -19.60 -2.15
CA ALA A 13 3.31 -20.99 -2.33
C ALA A 13 2.78 -21.55 -1.00
N ASP A 14 1.51 -21.94 -0.98
CA ASP A 14 0.84 -22.50 0.20
C ASP A 14 1.34 -23.91 0.54
N THR A 15 1.85 -24.61 -0.47
CA THR A 15 2.29 -25.99 -0.33
C THR A 15 3.68 -26.18 -0.91
N MET A 16 4.39 -27.14 -0.36
CA MET A 16 5.71 -27.57 -0.83
C MET A 16 5.74 -29.09 -0.83
N GLU A 17 6.36 -29.66 -1.83
CA GLU A 17 6.50 -31.10 -1.96
C GLU A 17 7.32 -31.69 -0.82
N GLN A 18 6.82 -32.74 -0.19
CA GLN A 18 7.51 -33.44 0.91
C GLN A 18 8.70 -34.24 0.39
N ILE A 19 9.77 -34.27 1.15
CA ILE A 19 10.88 -35.18 0.96
C ILE A 19 10.49 -36.55 1.54
N THR A 20 10.64 -37.60 0.76
CA THR A 20 10.36 -38.96 1.13
C THR A 20 11.63 -39.80 1.20
N ALA A 21 11.54 -41.01 1.77
CA ALA A 21 12.68 -41.93 1.84
C ALA A 21 13.14 -42.42 0.44
N GLN A 22 12.33 -42.24 -0.58
CA GLN A 22 12.64 -42.62 -1.98
C GLN A 22 13.36 -41.47 -2.73
N ASP A 23 13.38 -40.27 -2.19
CA ASP A 23 14.03 -39.13 -2.84
C ASP A 23 15.57 -39.30 -2.78
N ARG A 24 16.22 -39.01 -3.90
CA ARG A 24 17.66 -39.02 -3.97
C ARG A 24 18.26 -37.84 -3.23
N ALA A 25 19.34 -38.06 -2.50
CA ALA A 25 20.12 -36.98 -1.88
C ALA A 25 20.97 -36.24 -2.93
N ALA A 26 20.33 -35.50 -3.81
CA ALA A 26 20.95 -34.77 -4.92
C ALA A 26 20.45 -33.32 -4.96
N PRO A 27 21.22 -32.35 -5.50
CA PRO A 27 20.84 -30.93 -5.57
C PRO A 27 19.52 -30.68 -6.30
N ASP A 28 19.23 -31.44 -7.36
CA ASP A 28 17.99 -31.38 -8.12
C ASP A 28 16.73 -31.79 -7.34
N THR A 29 16.89 -32.58 -6.27
CA THR A 29 15.81 -32.93 -5.35
C THR A 29 15.54 -31.80 -4.36
N PHE A 30 16.56 -31.13 -3.86
CA PHE A 30 16.44 -30.15 -2.78
C PHE A 30 16.33 -28.70 -3.24
N ASN A 31 17.04 -28.33 -4.30
CA ASN A 31 17.10 -26.95 -4.78
C ASN A 31 15.74 -26.35 -5.10
N PRO A 32 14.78 -27.05 -5.77
CA PRO A 32 13.44 -26.47 -6.00
C PRO A 32 12.71 -26.12 -4.70
N ARG A 33 12.88 -26.93 -3.65
CA ARG A 33 12.26 -26.71 -2.34
C ARG A 33 12.87 -25.50 -1.62
N TYR A 34 14.20 -25.38 -1.68
CA TYR A 34 14.89 -24.19 -1.16
C TYR A 34 14.53 -22.93 -1.92
N GLN A 35 14.37 -23.02 -3.25
CA GLN A 35 13.91 -21.89 -4.06
C GLN A 35 12.50 -21.46 -3.64
N THR A 36 11.58 -22.40 -3.42
CA THR A 36 10.22 -22.09 -2.93
C THR A 36 10.24 -21.38 -1.59
N LEU A 37 11.08 -21.84 -0.65
CA LEU A 37 11.22 -21.16 0.66
C LEU A 37 11.77 -19.74 0.51
N LEU A 38 12.78 -19.56 -0.35
CA LEU A 38 13.36 -18.25 -0.60
C LEU A 38 12.36 -17.30 -1.26
N ASP A 39 11.57 -17.79 -2.21
CA ASP A 39 10.54 -17.01 -2.89
C ASP A 39 9.42 -16.59 -1.91
N ASN A 40 8.99 -17.48 -1.01
CA ASN A 40 8.03 -17.17 0.04
C ASN A 40 8.58 -16.10 1.00
N ASP A 41 9.83 -16.21 1.40
CA ASP A 41 10.48 -15.24 2.30
C ASP A 41 10.58 -13.85 1.64
N ASN A 42 10.99 -13.81 0.39
CA ASN A 42 11.03 -12.57 -0.39
C ASN A 42 9.65 -11.97 -0.59
N TYR A 43 8.64 -12.78 -0.89
CA TYR A 43 7.25 -12.32 -0.99
C TYR A 43 6.78 -11.67 0.31
N LEU A 44 6.95 -12.34 1.44
CA LEU A 44 6.56 -11.82 2.76
C LEU A 44 7.31 -10.53 3.11
N ARG A 45 8.60 -10.46 2.81
CA ARG A 45 9.40 -9.24 3.03
C ARG A 45 8.90 -8.06 2.20
N GLU A 46 8.51 -8.29 0.94
CA GLU A 46 7.90 -7.26 0.10
C GLU A 46 6.55 -6.80 0.66
N GLN A 47 5.71 -7.71 1.15
CA GLN A 47 4.42 -7.36 1.77
C GLN A 47 4.62 -6.51 3.03
N VAL A 48 5.55 -6.88 3.91
CA VAL A 48 5.88 -6.10 5.11
C VAL A 48 6.39 -4.70 4.75
N ALA A 49 7.32 -4.60 3.78
CA ALA A 49 7.84 -3.32 3.32
C ALA A 49 6.76 -2.41 2.72
N ARG A 50 5.70 -2.99 2.16
CA ARG A 50 4.54 -2.23 1.65
C ARG A 50 3.63 -1.74 2.77
N GLN A 51 3.42 -2.53 3.82
CA GLN A 51 2.59 -2.15 4.97
C GLN A 51 3.15 -0.95 5.74
N ASP A 52 4.47 -0.85 5.82
CA ASP A 52 5.16 0.24 6.52
C ASP A 52 5.31 1.53 5.68
N ARG A 53 4.75 1.57 4.47
CA ARG A 53 4.93 2.70 3.58
C ARG A 53 3.95 3.82 3.88
N THR A 54 4.49 5.02 4.10
CA THR A 54 3.73 6.27 4.16
C THR A 54 3.90 7.04 2.84
N THR A 55 2.80 7.54 2.29
CA THR A 55 2.80 8.36 1.07
C THR A 55 2.00 9.63 1.33
N VAL A 56 2.59 10.79 1.10
CA VAL A 56 1.90 12.08 1.24
C VAL A 56 1.27 12.45 -0.10
N VAL A 57 -0.02 12.75 -0.10
CA VAL A 57 -0.78 13.16 -1.28
C VAL A 57 -1.44 14.49 -1.03
N THR A 58 -1.41 15.39 -2.00
CA THR A 58 -2.14 16.66 -1.91
C THR A 58 -3.52 16.51 -2.55
N LEU A 59 -4.56 16.90 -1.81
CA LEU A 59 -5.94 16.95 -2.26
C LEU A 59 -6.30 18.39 -2.63
N PRO A 60 -6.34 18.74 -3.94
CA PRO A 60 -6.70 20.08 -4.36
C PRO A 60 -8.19 20.37 -4.12
N ALA A 61 -8.51 21.58 -3.65
CA ALA A 61 -9.89 22.01 -3.42
C ALA A 61 -10.75 21.94 -4.68
N ALA A 62 -10.16 22.23 -5.83
CA ALA A 62 -10.84 22.19 -7.13
C ALA A 62 -11.09 20.77 -7.66
N GLY A 63 -10.45 19.76 -7.09
CA GLY A 63 -10.57 18.35 -7.53
C GLY A 63 -11.84 17.64 -7.08
N TRP A 64 -12.58 18.21 -6.12
CA TRP A 64 -13.79 17.60 -5.59
C TRP A 64 -14.98 17.77 -6.55
N SER A 65 -15.80 16.74 -6.66
CA SER A 65 -17.06 16.78 -7.44
C SER A 65 -17.98 17.93 -7.03
N ALA A 66 -18.94 18.27 -7.89
CA ALA A 66 -19.84 19.42 -7.67
C ALA A 66 -20.92 19.17 -6.61
N ALA A 67 -21.37 17.91 -6.45
CA ALA A 67 -22.47 17.52 -5.55
C ALA A 67 -22.06 16.44 -4.56
N ALA A 68 -22.70 16.43 -3.41
CA ALA A 68 -22.52 15.38 -2.41
C ALA A 68 -23.17 14.03 -2.86
N PRO A 69 -22.59 12.90 -2.51
CA PRO A 69 -21.30 12.76 -1.85
C PRO A 69 -20.16 13.26 -2.74
N TYR A 70 -19.36 14.18 -2.18
CA TYR A 70 -18.23 14.74 -2.95
C TYR A 70 -17.14 13.69 -3.08
N THR A 71 -16.61 13.54 -4.28
CA THR A 71 -15.56 12.57 -4.62
C THR A 71 -14.35 13.24 -5.22
N GLN A 72 -13.17 12.72 -4.93
CA GLN A 72 -11.93 13.14 -5.56
C GLN A 72 -11.01 11.95 -5.77
N ARG A 73 -10.60 11.71 -7.02
CA ARG A 73 -9.64 10.68 -7.38
C ARG A 73 -8.27 11.30 -7.59
N VAL A 74 -7.25 10.77 -6.93
CA VAL A 74 -5.87 11.26 -7.04
C VAL A 74 -4.91 10.11 -7.30
N ALA A 75 -3.80 10.42 -7.97
CA ALA A 75 -2.73 9.45 -8.19
C ALA A 75 -1.95 9.22 -6.89
N VAL A 76 -1.77 7.95 -6.52
CA VAL A 76 -0.97 7.51 -5.37
C VAL A 76 0.01 6.44 -5.86
N PRO A 77 1.25 6.84 -6.22
CA PRO A 77 2.19 5.92 -6.82
C PRO A 77 2.44 4.67 -5.97
N GLY A 78 2.25 3.50 -6.58
CA GLY A 78 2.50 2.19 -5.97
C GLY A 78 1.43 1.70 -4.99
N ILE A 79 0.29 2.36 -4.84
CA ILE A 79 -0.89 1.79 -4.19
C ILE A 79 -1.50 0.72 -5.09
N LEU A 80 -2.07 -0.31 -4.51
CA LEU A 80 -2.80 -1.36 -5.23
C LEU A 80 -4.26 -1.39 -4.79
N ALA A 81 -5.12 -1.95 -5.65
CA ALA A 81 -6.53 -2.16 -5.35
C ALA A 81 -6.79 -3.05 -4.12
N THR A 82 -5.81 -3.87 -3.73
CA THR A 82 -5.85 -4.74 -2.54
C THR A 82 -5.34 -4.08 -1.28
N ASP A 83 -4.78 -2.87 -1.35
CA ASP A 83 -4.28 -2.16 -0.19
C ASP A 83 -5.44 -1.54 0.60
N ASN A 84 -5.30 -1.48 1.92
CA ASN A 84 -6.25 -0.81 2.82
C ASN A 84 -5.50 0.21 3.68
N PRO A 85 -5.12 1.37 3.10
CA PRO A 85 -4.34 2.39 3.79
C PRO A 85 -5.16 3.11 4.86
N GLU A 86 -4.47 3.51 5.92
CA GLU A 86 -5.03 4.45 6.89
C GLU A 86 -4.80 5.89 6.43
N LEU A 87 -5.81 6.74 6.60
CA LEU A 87 -5.73 8.15 6.29
C LEU A 87 -5.37 8.95 7.54
N HIS A 88 -4.29 9.72 7.45
CA HIS A 88 -3.86 10.62 8.52
C HIS A 88 -3.65 12.05 8.00
N PRO A 89 -3.90 13.08 8.82
CA PRO A 89 -3.51 14.44 8.47
C PRO A 89 -1.97 14.55 8.41
N TYR A 90 -1.43 15.06 7.34
CA TYR A 90 0.00 15.33 7.26
C TYR A 90 0.36 16.57 8.10
N THR A 91 1.02 16.34 9.24
CA THR A 91 1.30 17.36 10.26
C THR A 91 2.78 17.40 10.64
N PRO A 92 3.64 18.07 9.84
CA PRO A 92 5.04 18.32 10.21
C PRO A 92 5.17 19.03 11.57
N LYS A 93 6.25 18.76 12.29
CA LYS A 93 6.44 19.27 13.67
C LYS A 93 6.52 20.79 13.77
N ASP A 94 6.93 21.47 12.71
CA ASP A 94 7.08 22.91 12.58
C ASP A 94 5.85 23.63 12.03
N LEU A 95 4.73 22.91 11.86
CA LEU A 95 3.50 23.46 11.31
C LEU A 95 2.86 24.47 12.28
N ALA A 96 2.42 25.62 11.75
CA ALA A 96 1.69 26.61 12.53
C ALA A 96 0.36 26.03 13.07
N ALA A 97 -0.03 26.42 14.29
CA ALA A 97 -1.21 25.88 14.98
C ALA A 97 -2.51 26.04 14.18
N GLU A 98 -2.67 27.14 13.46
CA GLU A 98 -3.87 27.39 12.63
C GLU A 98 -3.91 26.45 11.41
N GLU A 99 -2.77 26.21 10.79
CA GLU A 99 -2.66 25.26 9.69
C GLU A 99 -2.89 23.83 10.15
N LEU A 100 -2.36 23.47 11.34
CA LEU A 100 -2.61 22.17 11.95
C LEU A 100 -4.11 21.90 12.15
N LYS A 101 -4.83 22.87 12.73
CA LYS A 101 -6.30 22.77 12.92
C LYS A 101 -7.03 22.63 11.58
N LEU A 102 -6.59 23.37 10.57
CA LEU A 102 -7.20 23.33 9.24
C LEU A 102 -7.04 21.94 8.59
N ARG A 103 -5.84 21.36 8.64
CA ARG A 103 -5.57 20.01 8.10
C ARG A 103 -6.35 18.95 8.85
N GLN A 104 -6.39 18.98 10.17
CA GLN A 104 -7.20 18.08 10.98
C GLN A 104 -8.69 18.19 10.62
N LYS A 105 -9.20 19.42 10.46
CA LYS A 105 -10.58 19.67 10.05
C LYS A 105 -10.88 19.09 8.68
N PHE A 106 -10.02 19.29 7.70
CA PHE A 106 -10.23 18.82 6.33
C PHE A 106 -10.13 17.32 6.22
N THR A 107 -9.14 16.69 6.88
CA THR A 107 -9.04 15.23 6.95
C THR A 107 -10.29 14.64 7.60
N GLY A 108 -10.82 15.27 8.65
CA GLY A 108 -12.07 14.85 9.30
C GLY A 108 -13.35 15.03 8.47
N MET A 109 -13.28 15.68 7.30
CA MET A 109 -14.41 15.74 6.35
C MET A 109 -14.46 14.51 5.42
N ILE A 110 -13.35 13.81 5.28
CA ILE A 110 -13.26 12.59 4.49
C ILE A 110 -13.89 11.46 5.29
N THR A 111 -14.90 10.82 4.72
CA THR A 111 -15.72 9.81 5.39
C THR A 111 -15.43 8.39 4.92
N ASP A 112 -14.83 8.25 3.73
CA ASP A 112 -14.55 6.97 3.11
C ASP A 112 -13.47 7.10 2.03
N GLY A 113 -12.92 5.97 1.57
CA GLY A 113 -11.95 5.92 0.49
C GLY A 113 -11.89 4.55 -0.17
N ASP A 114 -11.65 4.55 -1.48
CA ASP A 114 -11.40 3.35 -2.29
C ASP A 114 -10.00 3.39 -2.87
N THR A 115 -9.40 2.23 -3.07
CA THR A 115 -8.10 2.06 -3.71
C THR A 115 -8.23 1.37 -5.06
N GLU A 116 -7.43 1.82 -6.01
CA GLU A 116 -7.20 1.21 -7.33
C GLU A 116 -5.69 1.16 -7.58
N ASP A 117 -5.26 0.38 -8.54
CA ASP A 117 -3.84 0.33 -8.91
C ASP A 117 -3.35 1.72 -9.36
N GLY A 118 -2.50 2.34 -8.53
CA GLY A 118 -1.92 3.66 -8.75
C GLY A 118 -2.81 4.85 -8.37
N TYR A 119 -4.01 4.64 -7.82
CA TYR A 119 -4.95 5.72 -7.48
C TYR A 119 -5.72 5.44 -6.19
N ALA A 120 -6.15 6.54 -5.54
CA ALA A 120 -7.12 6.49 -4.46
C ALA A 120 -8.26 7.47 -4.74
N THR A 121 -9.48 7.08 -4.38
CA THR A 121 -10.68 7.93 -4.45
C THR A 121 -11.16 8.22 -3.03
N PHE A 122 -11.26 9.49 -2.69
CA PHE A 122 -11.73 9.96 -1.39
C PHE A 122 -13.16 10.46 -1.48
N TYR A 123 -13.92 10.27 -0.40
CA TYR A 123 -15.32 10.66 -0.31
C TYR A 123 -15.56 11.59 0.87
N CYS A 124 -16.33 12.67 0.63
CA CYS A 124 -16.86 13.54 1.67
C CYS A 124 -18.39 13.53 1.61
N GLY A 125 -19.04 13.00 2.64
CA GLY A 125 -20.49 12.79 2.64
C GLY A 125 -21.30 14.07 2.71
N VAL A 126 -20.83 15.09 3.44
CA VAL A 126 -21.63 16.29 3.78
C VAL A 126 -20.97 17.58 3.31
N LYS A 127 -19.69 17.76 3.60
CA LYS A 127 -18.90 18.96 3.27
C LYS A 127 -17.58 18.55 2.68
N LYS A 128 -17.08 19.36 1.76
CA LYS A 128 -15.75 19.17 1.14
C LYS A 128 -14.75 20.22 1.61
N PRO A 129 -13.46 19.93 1.59
CA PRO A 129 -12.40 20.89 1.85
C PRO A 129 -12.47 22.08 0.87
N THR A 130 -12.15 23.27 1.38
CA THR A 130 -12.21 24.53 0.63
C THR A 130 -10.84 25.08 0.25
N ALA A 131 -9.78 24.43 0.67
CA ALA A 131 -8.40 24.73 0.29
C ALA A 131 -7.66 23.42 -0.01
N ASP A 132 -6.55 23.51 -0.73
CA ASP A 132 -5.65 22.41 -0.98
C ASP A 132 -5.00 21.98 0.34
N PHE A 133 -4.89 20.67 0.58
CA PHE A 133 -4.21 20.18 1.79
C PHE A 133 -3.59 18.81 1.56
N PRO A 134 -2.46 18.51 2.22
CA PRO A 134 -1.83 17.20 2.18
C PRO A 134 -2.39 16.25 3.25
N VAL A 135 -2.48 14.99 2.87
CA VAL A 135 -2.83 13.85 3.74
C VAL A 135 -1.79 12.76 3.62
#